data_b4e6a635e3dca39425be4df70cd425aa
#
_entry.id   b4e6a635e3dca39425be4df70cd425aa
#
_cell.length_a   1.000
_cell.length_b   1.000
_cell.length_c   1.000
_cell.angle_alpha   90.00
_cell.angle_beta   90.00
_cell.angle_gamma   90.00
#
_symmetry.space_group_name_H-M   'P 1'
#
loop_
_entity.id
_entity.type
_entity.pdbx_description
1 polymer ?
#
loop_
_entity_poly.entity_id
_entity_poly.type
_entity_poly.pdbx_seq_one_letter_code
_entity_poly.pdbx_strand_id
1 'polypeptide(L)'
;LQVRRRRRKKIPVSERQPLIRPGAPNEVWSMDFVFDRVASGRAIKSLVIVDDATHESVAIVVEHSMGGNQLIRVLDEVCARRGKPAVIRTDNGPEFIGKAMLNWAYRSGIALKLIEPGKPNQNAYVESFNGRLRDECLNTELFFSLGDAREKLERWRRDYNECRPHSSLSGLSPMEYLRQAANKRNQTDRLDTENSISSGS
;
A
#
# COMPACT_ATOMS: atom_id res chain seq x y z
N LEU A 1 1.20 44.48 -26.77
CA LEU A 1 1.68 43.57 -25.73
C LEU A 1 1.53 42.14 -26.25
N GLN A 2 2.64 41.52 -26.75
CA GLN A 2 2.63 40.11 -27.16
C GLN A 2 2.87 39.23 -25.93
N VAL A 3 1.90 38.39 -25.60
CA VAL A 3 2.03 37.39 -24.56
C VAL A 3 2.88 36.23 -25.07
N ARG A 4 4.11 36.09 -24.57
CA ARG A 4 4.98 34.94 -24.87
C ARG A 4 4.35 33.67 -24.37
N ARG A 5 3.83 32.80 -25.27
CA ARG A 5 3.41 31.41 -24.93
C ARG A 5 4.65 30.65 -24.45
N ARG A 6 4.67 30.25 -23.17
CA ARG A 6 5.64 29.28 -22.62
C ARG A 6 5.50 27.94 -23.38
N ARG A 7 6.49 27.61 -24.20
CA ARG A 7 6.60 26.26 -24.78
C ARG A 7 6.78 25.27 -23.63
N ARG A 8 5.82 24.38 -23.44
CA ARG A 8 6.00 23.19 -22.57
C ARG A 8 7.19 22.41 -23.12
N LYS A 9 8.26 22.26 -22.32
CA LYS A 9 9.34 21.32 -22.62
C LYS A 9 8.69 19.93 -22.72
N LYS A 10 8.82 19.25 -23.87
CA LYS A 10 8.49 17.84 -23.98
C LYS A 10 9.48 17.09 -23.07
N ILE A 11 8.98 16.54 -21.97
CA ILE A 11 9.75 15.64 -21.12
C ILE A 11 10.01 14.40 -21.99
N PRO A 12 11.28 13.93 -22.13
CA PRO A 12 11.55 12.70 -22.85
C PRO A 12 10.69 11.59 -22.23
N VAL A 13 9.97 10.85 -23.07
CA VAL A 13 9.27 9.65 -22.66
C VAL A 13 10.37 8.65 -22.32
N SER A 14 10.77 8.58 -21.02
CA SER A 14 11.56 7.46 -20.56
C SER A 14 10.73 6.21 -20.78
N GLU A 15 11.33 5.17 -21.37
CA GLU A 15 10.68 3.87 -21.50
C GLU A 15 10.09 3.47 -20.15
N ARG A 16 8.76 3.48 -20.09
CA ARG A 16 8.02 3.01 -18.92
C ARG A 16 8.18 1.51 -18.87
N GLN A 17 9.20 1.03 -18.17
CA GLN A 17 9.21 -0.38 -17.81
C GLN A 17 8.04 -0.63 -16.88
N PRO A 18 7.11 -1.52 -17.26
CA PRO A 18 5.96 -1.84 -16.40
C PRO A 18 6.48 -2.36 -15.06
N LEU A 19 5.89 -1.90 -13.97
CA LEU A 19 6.19 -2.43 -12.66
C LEU A 19 5.75 -3.91 -12.65
N ILE A 20 6.71 -4.82 -12.52
CA ILE A 20 6.38 -6.25 -12.41
C ILE A 20 5.56 -6.44 -11.14
N ARG A 21 4.33 -6.95 -11.29
CA ARG A 21 3.46 -7.25 -10.17
C ARG A 21 4.04 -8.44 -9.39
N PRO A 22 4.16 -8.35 -8.06
CA PRO A 22 4.52 -9.49 -7.23
C PRO A 22 3.54 -10.65 -7.41
N GLY A 23 4.05 -11.88 -7.30
CA GLY A 23 3.26 -13.09 -7.55
C GLY A 23 2.41 -13.54 -6.36
N ALA A 24 2.86 -13.22 -5.15
CA ALA A 24 2.23 -13.70 -3.92
C ALA A 24 1.97 -12.59 -2.88
N PRO A 25 0.96 -12.77 -2.01
CA PRO A 25 0.71 -11.89 -0.88
C PRO A 25 1.96 -11.74 0.00
N ASN A 26 2.18 -10.55 0.54
CA ASN A 26 3.33 -10.21 1.39
C ASN A 26 4.70 -10.26 0.71
N GLU A 27 4.78 -10.32 -0.61
CA GLU A 27 6.06 -10.11 -1.29
C GLU A 27 6.49 -8.66 -1.23
N VAL A 28 5.59 -7.75 -1.59
CA VAL A 28 5.86 -6.31 -1.59
C VAL A 28 4.67 -5.54 -1.03
N TRP A 29 4.93 -4.72 -0.02
CA TRP A 29 4.00 -3.67 0.39
C TRP A 29 4.50 -2.32 -0.10
N SER A 30 3.62 -1.53 -0.70
CA SER A 30 3.86 -0.12 -1.02
C SER A 30 3.24 0.77 0.05
N MET A 31 3.98 1.77 0.50
CA MET A 31 3.51 2.72 1.51
C MET A 31 3.65 4.16 1.04
N ASP A 32 2.71 5.00 1.50
CA ASP A 32 2.73 6.43 1.27
C ASP A 32 1.93 7.18 2.33
N PHE A 33 2.13 8.50 2.44
CA PHE A 33 1.33 9.37 3.26
C PHE A 33 0.35 10.19 2.44
N VAL A 34 -0.91 10.21 2.87
CA VAL A 34 -1.95 11.07 2.32
C VAL A 34 -2.34 12.10 3.35
N PHE A 35 -2.50 13.36 2.92
CA PHE A 35 -2.82 14.49 3.80
C PHE A 35 -4.22 15.02 3.51
N ASP A 36 -4.92 15.41 4.58
CA ASP A 36 -6.21 16.05 4.55
C ASP A 36 -6.41 16.94 5.81
N ARG A 37 -7.61 17.43 6.06
CA ARG A 37 -7.96 18.27 7.20
C ARG A 37 -9.32 17.87 7.78
N VAL A 38 -9.46 18.01 9.09
CA VAL A 38 -10.77 17.98 9.73
C VAL A 38 -11.47 19.36 9.60
N ALA A 39 -12.78 19.42 9.86
CA ALA A 39 -13.60 20.62 9.70
C ALA A 39 -13.08 21.85 10.46
N SER A 40 -12.38 21.66 11.59
CA SER A 40 -11.71 22.73 12.32
C SER A 40 -10.45 23.28 11.62
N GLY A 41 -10.08 22.77 10.44
CA GLY A 41 -8.86 23.13 9.69
C GLY A 41 -7.59 22.40 10.14
N ARG A 42 -7.65 21.62 11.23
CA ARG A 42 -6.48 20.87 11.71
C ARG A 42 -6.12 19.75 10.75
N ALA A 43 -4.83 19.70 10.36
CA ALA A 43 -4.33 18.69 9.44
C ALA A 43 -4.43 17.27 10.03
N ILE A 44 -4.70 16.30 9.14
CA ILE A 44 -4.56 14.87 9.39
C ILE A 44 -3.59 14.28 8.39
N LYS A 45 -2.85 13.26 8.82
CA LYS A 45 -1.85 12.52 8.07
C LYS A 45 -2.19 11.04 8.13
N SER A 46 -2.49 10.44 6.99
CA SER A 46 -2.89 9.04 6.87
C SER A 46 -1.75 8.23 6.27
N LEU A 47 -1.23 7.26 7.03
CA LEU A 47 -0.34 6.24 6.47
C LEU A 47 -1.19 5.23 5.72
N VAL A 48 -0.90 5.03 4.45
CA VAL A 48 -1.52 4.03 3.58
C VAL A 48 -0.52 2.92 3.32
N ILE A 49 -0.96 1.66 3.47
CA ILE A 49 -0.17 0.46 3.17
C ILE A 49 -1.00 -0.42 2.24
N VAL A 50 -0.44 -0.77 1.09
CA VAL A 50 -1.09 -1.61 0.06
C VAL A 50 -0.20 -2.81 -0.24
N ASP A 51 -0.78 -3.99 -0.33
CA ASP A 51 -0.11 -5.19 -0.84
C ASP A 51 -0.16 -5.17 -2.37
N ASP A 52 0.99 -5.11 -3.02
CA ASP A 52 1.09 -4.94 -4.48
C ASP A 52 0.59 -6.17 -5.26
N ALA A 53 0.63 -7.36 -4.66
CA ALA A 53 0.15 -8.58 -5.30
C ALA A 53 -1.38 -8.70 -5.29
N THR A 54 -1.98 -8.38 -4.15
CA THR A 54 -3.42 -8.56 -3.92
C THR A 54 -4.23 -7.29 -4.10
N HIS A 55 -3.57 -6.14 -4.22
CA HIS A 55 -4.19 -4.81 -4.16
C HIS A 55 -4.96 -4.54 -2.86
N GLU A 56 -4.77 -5.38 -1.83
CA GLU A 56 -5.38 -5.18 -0.52
C GLU A 56 -4.86 -3.89 0.11
N SER A 57 -5.77 -3.05 0.61
CA SER A 57 -5.42 -2.02 1.56
C SER A 57 -5.15 -2.66 2.91
N VAL A 58 -3.89 -2.95 3.19
CA VAL A 58 -3.43 -3.61 4.42
C VAL A 58 -3.75 -2.76 5.64
N ALA A 59 -3.54 -1.44 5.53
CA ALA A 59 -3.87 -0.48 6.58
C ALA A 59 -4.07 0.94 6.03
N ILE A 60 -4.95 1.70 6.69
CA ILE A 60 -5.01 3.16 6.64
C ILE A 60 -4.99 3.64 8.09
N VAL A 61 -3.89 4.27 8.53
CA VAL A 61 -3.74 4.75 9.91
C VAL A 61 -3.71 6.26 9.93
N VAL A 62 -4.68 6.87 10.59
CA VAL A 62 -4.93 8.32 10.57
C VAL A 62 -4.50 8.95 11.88
N GLU A 63 -3.64 9.97 11.79
CA GLU A 63 -3.13 10.75 12.92
C GLU A 63 -3.04 12.23 12.56
N HIS A 64 -2.87 13.11 13.56
CA HIS A 64 -2.55 14.51 13.29
C HIS A 64 -1.11 14.69 12.83
N SER A 65 -0.22 13.84 13.31
CA SER A 65 1.18 13.76 12.88
C SER A 65 1.68 12.35 13.09
N MET A 66 2.64 11.91 12.29
CA MET A 66 3.25 10.58 12.44
C MET A 66 4.75 10.71 12.20
N GLY A 67 5.51 10.61 13.27
CA GLY A 67 6.98 10.55 13.22
C GLY A 67 7.50 9.12 13.12
N GLY A 68 8.80 8.95 12.90
CA GLY A 68 9.41 7.63 12.67
C GLY A 68 9.14 6.59 13.75
N ASN A 69 9.16 6.96 15.05
CA ASN A 69 8.87 6.02 16.14
C ASN A 69 7.40 5.56 16.17
N GLN A 70 6.48 6.44 15.79
CA GLN A 70 5.06 6.08 15.69
C GLN A 70 4.81 5.21 14.47
N LEU A 71 5.45 5.53 13.34
CA LEU A 71 5.42 4.69 12.14
C LEU A 71 5.84 3.24 12.46
N ILE A 72 6.95 3.06 13.20
CA ILE A 72 7.44 1.73 13.59
C ILE A 72 6.39 0.96 14.42
N ARG A 73 5.77 1.60 15.42
CA ARG A 73 4.72 0.95 16.23
C ARG A 73 3.55 0.48 15.36
N VAL A 74 3.13 1.32 14.42
CA VAL A 74 2.07 0.96 13.47
C VAL A 74 2.50 -0.22 12.61
N LEU A 75 3.73 -0.24 12.10
CA LEU A 75 4.23 -1.35 11.30
C LEU A 75 4.34 -2.65 12.10
N ASP A 76 4.76 -2.59 13.36
CA ASP A 76 4.78 -3.77 14.25
C ASP A 76 3.38 -4.34 14.45
N GLU A 77 2.38 -3.50 14.72
CA GLU A 77 0.97 -3.91 14.88
C GLU A 77 0.40 -4.51 13.59
N VAL A 78 0.68 -3.88 12.45
CA VAL A 78 0.21 -4.37 11.14
C VAL A 78 0.88 -5.71 10.81
N CYS A 79 2.19 -5.82 11.00
CA CYS A 79 2.93 -7.07 10.76
C CYS A 79 2.48 -8.20 11.69
N ALA A 80 2.17 -7.91 12.95
CA ALA A 80 1.66 -8.91 13.90
C ALA A 80 0.29 -9.48 13.46
N ARG A 81 -0.56 -8.65 12.88
CA ARG A 81 -1.92 -9.02 12.45
C ARG A 81 -1.96 -9.68 11.07
N ARG A 82 -1.20 -9.14 10.10
CA ARG A 82 -1.30 -9.50 8.67
C ARG A 82 -0.16 -10.39 8.19
N GLY A 83 0.90 -10.54 8.98
CA GLY A 83 2.17 -11.11 8.56
C GLY A 83 3.14 -10.05 8.04
N LYS A 84 4.40 -10.42 7.89
CA LYS A 84 5.47 -9.52 7.44
C LYS A 84 5.61 -9.57 5.93
N PRO A 85 5.82 -8.41 5.24
CA PRO A 85 6.22 -8.41 3.85
C PRO A 85 7.70 -8.77 3.71
N ALA A 86 8.10 -9.29 2.55
CA ALA A 86 9.51 -9.44 2.21
C ALA A 86 10.16 -8.08 1.91
N VAL A 87 9.41 -7.20 1.24
CA VAL A 87 9.86 -5.88 0.81
C VAL A 87 8.83 -4.82 1.19
N ILE A 88 9.29 -3.69 1.69
CA ILE A 88 8.51 -2.46 1.78
C ILE A 88 9.06 -1.47 0.76
N ARG A 89 8.18 -0.93 -0.09
CA ARG A 89 8.47 0.12 -1.06
C ARG A 89 7.85 1.43 -0.60
N THR A 90 8.64 2.52 -0.66
CA THR A 90 8.18 3.84 -0.23
C THR A 90 8.95 4.95 -0.95
N ASP A 91 8.44 6.16 -0.89
CA ASP A 91 9.18 7.34 -1.33
C ASP A 91 10.34 7.68 -0.36
N ASN A 92 11.04 8.78 -0.65
CA ASN A 92 12.14 9.27 0.17
C ASN A 92 11.67 10.25 1.28
N GLY A 93 10.46 10.08 1.78
CA GLY A 93 9.95 10.88 2.90
C GLY A 93 10.83 10.73 4.15
N PRO A 94 11.04 11.80 4.94
CA PRO A 94 11.94 11.78 6.08
C PRO A 94 11.59 10.71 7.13
N GLU A 95 10.32 10.35 7.24
CA GLU A 95 9.84 9.28 8.13
C GLU A 95 10.31 7.90 7.67
N PHE A 96 10.43 7.69 6.36
CA PHE A 96 10.80 6.41 5.75
C PHE A 96 12.31 6.20 5.66
N ILE A 97 13.10 7.30 5.49
CA ILE A 97 14.57 7.23 5.41
C ILE A 97 15.26 7.43 6.75
N GLY A 98 14.50 7.72 7.81
CA GLY A 98 15.04 7.95 9.15
C GLY A 98 15.73 6.71 9.74
N LYS A 99 16.76 6.93 10.59
CA LYS A 99 17.51 5.84 11.26
C LYS A 99 16.60 4.83 11.96
N ALA A 100 15.49 5.28 12.54
CA ALA A 100 14.53 4.43 13.22
C ALA A 100 13.91 3.41 12.26
N MET A 101 13.46 3.84 11.08
CA MET A 101 12.87 2.98 10.05
C MET A 101 13.90 2.01 9.46
N LEU A 102 15.11 2.49 9.17
CA LEU A 102 16.19 1.64 8.64
C LEU A 102 16.57 0.53 9.64
N ASN A 103 16.73 0.88 10.92
CA ASN A 103 17.04 -0.10 11.98
C ASN A 103 15.89 -1.08 12.20
N TRP A 104 14.65 -0.63 12.14
CA TRP A 104 13.49 -1.50 12.27
C TRP A 104 13.41 -2.50 11.10
N ALA A 105 13.54 -2.05 9.86
CA ALA A 105 13.52 -2.90 8.68
C ALA A 105 14.60 -3.98 8.75
N TYR A 106 15.84 -3.60 9.11
CA TYR A 106 16.93 -4.52 9.29
C TYR A 106 16.63 -5.60 10.34
N ARG A 107 16.17 -5.20 11.54
CA ARG A 107 15.84 -6.14 12.63
C ARG A 107 14.66 -7.03 12.31
N SER A 108 13.71 -6.54 11.53
CA SER A 108 12.52 -7.29 11.11
C SER A 108 12.77 -8.24 9.95
N GLY A 109 13.95 -8.17 9.31
CA GLY A 109 14.29 -8.96 8.12
C GLY A 109 13.53 -8.50 6.87
N ILE A 110 13.08 -7.23 6.83
CA ILE A 110 12.31 -6.64 5.75
C ILE A 110 13.23 -5.78 4.89
N ALA A 111 13.26 -6.02 3.58
CA ALA A 111 14.02 -5.18 2.66
C ALA A 111 13.28 -3.85 2.42
N LEU A 112 13.95 -2.73 2.67
CA LEU A 112 13.41 -1.40 2.38
C LEU A 112 13.87 -0.96 1.00
N LYS A 113 12.93 -0.70 0.08
CA LYS A 113 13.17 -0.24 -1.27
C LYS A 113 12.64 1.18 -1.46
N LEU A 114 13.56 2.13 -1.50
CA LEU A 114 13.22 3.51 -1.79
C LEU A 114 13.07 3.70 -3.30
N ILE A 115 12.04 4.46 -3.72
CA ILE A 115 11.86 4.82 -5.13
C ILE A 115 12.95 5.80 -5.55
N GLU A 116 13.40 5.68 -6.79
CA GLU A 116 14.39 6.58 -7.36
C GLU A 116 13.76 7.96 -7.62
N PRO A 117 14.49 9.06 -7.34
CA PRO A 117 14.01 10.39 -7.66
C PRO A 117 13.65 10.51 -9.16
N GLY A 118 12.46 11.04 -9.44
CA GLY A 118 11.95 11.20 -10.81
C GLY A 118 11.36 9.95 -11.45
N LYS A 119 11.25 8.83 -10.71
CA LYS A 119 10.60 7.59 -11.17
C LYS A 119 9.33 7.25 -10.34
N PRO A 120 8.28 8.06 -10.38
CA PRO A 120 7.05 7.81 -9.62
C PRO A 120 6.41 6.46 -9.97
N ASN A 121 6.58 5.98 -11.20
CA ASN A 121 6.07 4.68 -11.63
C ASN A 121 6.50 3.51 -10.72
N GLN A 122 7.59 3.67 -9.96
CA GLN A 122 8.05 2.64 -9.03
C GLN A 122 7.13 2.52 -7.79
N ASN A 123 6.23 3.48 -7.53
CA ASN A 123 5.24 3.42 -6.45
C ASN A 123 3.79 3.42 -6.97
N ALA A 124 3.58 3.02 -8.22
CA ALA A 124 2.33 3.17 -8.95
C ALA A 124 1.12 2.49 -8.27
N TYR A 125 1.34 1.41 -7.50
CA TYR A 125 0.24 0.71 -6.81
C TYR A 125 -0.38 1.58 -5.71
N VAL A 126 0.42 2.10 -4.79
CA VAL A 126 -0.09 2.98 -3.73
C VAL A 126 -0.53 4.33 -4.29
N GLU A 127 0.11 4.86 -5.34
CA GLU A 127 -0.34 6.10 -6.00
C GLU A 127 -1.73 5.92 -6.63
N SER A 128 -1.97 4.81 -7.33
CA SER A 128 -3.29 4.49 -7.90
C SER A 128 -4.34 4.29 -6.81
N PHE A 129 -3.98 3.64 -5.70
CA PHE A 129 -4.83 3.50 -4.53
C PHE A 129 -5.17 4.86 -3.92
N ASN A 130 -4.16 5.72 -3.69
CA ASN A 130 -4.34 7.06 -3.12
C ASN A 130 -5.23 7.95 -4.00
N GLY A 131 -5.14 7.82 -5.32
CA GLY A 131 -6.05 8.50 -6.24
C GLY A 131 -7.51 8.13 -5.96
N ARG A 132 -7.82 6.84 -5.85
CA ARG A 132 -9.17 6.36 -5.53
C ARG A 132 -9.63 6.77 -4.13
N LEU A 133 -8.75 6.66 -3.14
CA LEU A 133 -9.04 7.10 -1.77
C LEU A 133 -9.42 8.59 -1.74
N ARG A 134 -8.73 9.44 -2.53
CA ARG A 134 -9.07 10.85 -2.66
C ARG A 134 -10.43 11.04 -3.31
N ASP A 135 -10.65 10.43 -4.46
CA ASP A 135 -11.85 10.65 -5.27
C ASP A 135 -13.12 10.13 -4.58
N GLU A 136 -13.04 9.05 -3.84
CA GLU A 136 -14.19 8.32 -3.31
C GLU A 136 -14.44 8.54 -1.82
N CYS A 137 -13.44 9.02 -1.08
CA CYS A 137 -13.57 9.23 0.36
C CYS A 137 -13.12 10.64 0.77
N LEU A 138 -11.85 11.01 0.54
CA LEU A 138 -11.33 12.26 1.10
C LEU A 138 -12.02 13.51 0.52
N ASN A 139 -12.30 13.53 -0.79
CA ASN A 139 -12.97 14.65 -1.45
C ASN A 139 -14.49 14.66 -1.28
N THR A 140 -15.08 13.55 -0.81
CA THR A 140 -16.54 13.40 -0.69
C THR A 140 -17.04 13.49 0.76
N GLU A 141 -16.16 13.21 1.72
CA GLU A 141 -16.50 13.19 3.14
C GLU A 141 -16.00 14.46 3.86
N LEU A 142 -16.78 14.94 4.80
CA LEU A 142 -16.35 15.97 5.76
C LEU A 142 -15.97 15.29 7.07
N PHE A 143 -14.74 15.48 7.54
CA PHE A 143 -14.25 14.89 8.78
C PHE A 143 -14.41 15.90 9.93
N PHE A 144 -15.25 15.61 10.91
CA PHE A 144 -15.50 16.50 12.04
C PHE A 144 -14.41 16.39 13.14
N SER A 145 -13.78 15.23 13.25
CA SER A 145 -12.72 14.96 14.22
C SER A 145 -11.76 13.89 13.71
N LEU A 146 -10.64 13.68 14.41
CA LEU A 146 -9.73 12.57 14.12
C LEU A 146 -10.42 11.20 14.28
N GLY A 147 -11.31 11.06 15.27
CA GLY A 147 -12.09 9.83 15.46
C GLY A 147 -13.05 9.57 14.30
N ASP A 148 -13.76 10.59 13.85
CA ASP A 148 -14.66 10.52 12.69
C ASP A 148 -13.88 10.17 11.41
N ALA A 149 -12.69 10.77 11.20
CA ALA A 149 -11.84 10.44 10.07
C ALA A 149 -11.38 8.97 10.11
N ARG A 150 -10.98 8.45 11.26
CA ARG A 150 -10.59 7.05 11.43
C ARG A 150 -11.73 6.10 11.10
N GLU A 151 -12.92 6.37 11.58
CA GLU A 151 -14.11 5.54 11.33
C GLU A 151 -14.48 5.52 9.84
N LYS A 152 -14.55 6.68 9.19
CA LYS A 152 -14.92 6.81 7.78
C LYS A 152 -13.90 6.15 6.85
N LEU A 153 -12.60 6.39 7.11
CA LEU A 153 -11.52 5.79 6.32
C LEU A 153 -11.45 4.27 6.51
N GLU A 154 -11.68 3.75 7.72
CA GLU A 154 -11.73 2.31 7.95
C GLU A 154 -12.95 1.66 7.29
N ARG A 155 -14.12 2.31 7.32
CA ARG A 155 -15.32 1.84 6.59
C ARG A 155 -15.06 1.76 5.09
N TRP A 156 -14.47 2.82 4.50
CA TRP A 156 -14.11 2.83 3.08
C TRP A 156 -13.07 1.76 2.76
N ARG A 157 -12.05 1.56 3.62
CA ARG A 157 -11.03 0.52 3.44
C ARG A 157 -11.63 -0.89 3.42
N ARG A 158 -12.59 -1.16 4.30
CA ARG A 158 -13.30 -2.45 4.32
C ARG A 158 -14.10 -2.67 3.06
N ASP A 159 -14.87 -1.69 2.64
CA ASP A 159 -15.63 -1.76 1.38
C ASP A 159 -14.70 -1.98 0.17
N TYR A 160 -13.61 -1.23 0.10
CA TYR A 160 -12.59 -1.41 -0.93
C TYR A 160 -12.02 -2.84 -0.97
N ASN A 161 -11.72 -3.43 0.16
CA ASN A 161 -11.14 -4.77 0.24
C ASN A 161 -12.15 -5.88 0.00
N GLU A 162 -13.39 -5.72 0.48
CA GLU A 162 -14.39 -6.81 0.54
C GLU A 162 -15.32 -6.81 -0.67
N CYS A 163 -15.67 -5.63 -1.17
CA CYS A 163 -16.75 -5.49 -2.15
C CYS A 163 -16.29 -5.01 -3.52
N ARG A 164 -15.15 -4.31 -3.62
CA ARG A 164 -14.76 -3.66 -4.86
C ARG A 164 -14.09 -4.61 -5.83
N PRO A 165 -14.64 -4.82 -7.05
CA PRO A 165 -14.01 -5.62 -8.08
C PRO A 165 -12.82 -4.88 -8.72
N HIS A 166 -11.73 -5.59 -8.96
CA HIS A 166 -10.54 -5.09 -9.63
C HIS A 166 -10.30 -5.83 -10.96
N SER A 167 -10.20 -5.10 -12.07
CA SER A 167 -9.91 -5.70 -13.37
C SER A 167 -8.58 -6.46 -13.39
N SER A 168 -7.56 -5.95 -12.69
CA SER A 168 -6.27 -6.62 -12.53
C SER A 168 -6.31 -7.90 -11.67
N LEU A 169 -7.40 -8.15 -10.95
CA LEU A 169 -7.68 -9.34 -10.16
C LEU A 169 -8.76 -10.22 -10.82
N SER A 170 -8.95 -10.09 -12.13
CA SER A 170 -10.00 -10.81 -12.87
C SER A 170 -11.42 -10.52 -12.37
N GLY A 171 -11.66 -9.30 -11.91
CA GLY A 171 -12.95 -8.86 -11.41
C GLY A 171 -13.24 -9.24 -9.94
N LEU A 172 -12.28 -9.84 -9.25
CA LEU A 172 -12.41 -10.16 -7.82
C LEU A 172 -12.09 -8.94 -6.95
N SER A 173 -12.66 -8.92 -5.74
CA SER A 173 -12.19 -8.03 -4.69
C SER A 173 -10.85 -8.50 -4.13
N PRO A 174 -10.05 -7.62 -3.49
CA PRO A 174 -8.80 -8.00 -2.84
C PRO A 174 -8.94 -9.19 -1.89
N MET A 175 -9.99 -9.22 -1.07
CA MET A 175 -10.23 -10.30 -0.11
C MET A 175 -10.65 -11.61 -0.79
N GLU A 176 -11.43 -11.56 -1.85
CA GLU A 176 -11.77 -12.76 -2.64
C GLU A 176 -10.54 -13.36 -3.30
N TYR A 177 -9.70 -12.49 -3.91
CA TYR A 177 -8.44 -12.92 -4.51
C TYR A 177 -7.51 -13.56 -3.47
N LEU A 178 -7.41 -12.98 -2.29
CA LEU A 178 -6.60 -13.49 -1.19
C LEU A 178 -7.06 -14.87 -0.72
N ARG A 179 -8.38 -15.07 -0.58
CA ARG A 179 -8.98 -16.37 -0.23
C ARG A 179 -8.69 -17.43 -1.30
N GLN A 180 -8.78 -17.07 -2.58
CA GLN A 180 -8.46 -17.99 -3.67
C GLN A 180 -6.97 -18.36 -3.69
N ALA A 181 -6.08 -17.40 -3.47
CA ALA A 181 -4.64 -17.63 -3.38
C ALA A 181 -4.28 -18.59 -2.23
N ALA A 182 -4.89 -18.40 -1.06
CA ALA A 182 -4.71 -19.28 0.09
C ALA A 182 -5.19 -20.70 -0.18
N ASN A 183 -6.36 -20.87 -0.81
CA ASN A 183 -6.91 -22.19 -1.16
C ASN A 183 -6.03 -22.95 -2.15
N LYS A 184 -5.49 -22.25 -3.17
CA LYS A 184 -4.56 -22.86 -4.12
C LYS A 184 -3.29 -23.35 -3.44
N ARG A 185 -2.72 -22.55 -2.52
CA ARG A 185 -1.52 -22.93 -1.77
C ARG A 185 -1.75 -24.19 -0.93
N ASN A 186 -2.86 -24.23 -0.19
CA ASN A 186 -3.23 -25.40 0.62
C ASN A 186 -3.45 -26.67 -0.22
N GLN A 187 -3.94 -26.56 -1.45
CA GLN A 187 -4.08 -27.69 -2.37
C GLN A 187 -2.72 -28.20 -2.87
N THR A 188 -1.81 -27.30 -3.22
CA THR A 188 -0.46 -27.65 -3.66
C THR A 188 0.30 -28.35 -2.54
N ASP A 189 0.27 -27.82 -1.32
CA ASP A 189 0.95 -28.39 -0.15
C ASP A 189 0.42 -29.81 0.18
N ARG A 190 -0.86 -30.09 -0.02
CA ARG A 190 -1.45 -31.44 0.16
C ARG A 190 -0.97 -32.43 -0.89
N LEU A 191 -0.93 -32.02 -2.17
CA LEU A 191 -0.47 -32.88 -3.26
C LEU A 191 1.02 -33.24 -3.12
N ASP A 192 1.84 -32.29 -2.68
CA ASP A 192 3.27 -32.52 -2.44
C ASP A 192 3.48 -33.49 -1.26
N THR A 193 2.65 -33.41 -0.23
CA THR A 193 2.70 -34.32 0.92
C THR A 193 2.29 -35.75 0.51
N GLU A 194 1.22 -35.90 -0.27
CA GLU A 194 0.76 -37.21 -0.78
C GLU A 194 1.79 -37.87 -1.71
N ASN A 195 2.41 -37.10 -2.59
CA ASN A 195 3.47 -37.59 -3.49
C ASN A 195 4.74 -38.01 -2.74
N SER A 196 5.07 -37.34 -1.64
CA SER A 196 6.24 -37.67 -0.80
C SER A 196 6.03 -39.00 -0.04
N ILE A 197 4.79 -39.33 0.34
CA ILE A 197 4.44 -40.58 1.04
C ILE A 197 4.45 -41.75 0.06
N SER A 198 3.98 -41.57 -1.18
CA SER A 198 3.89 -42.62 -2.19
C SER A 198 5.25 -43.01 -2.83
N SER A 199 6.26 -42.14 -2.75
CA SER A 199 7.61 -42.41 -3.28
C SER A 199 8.58 -43.00 -2.27
N GLY A 200 8.15 -43.26 -1.03
CA GLY A 200 8.95 -43.84 0.06
C GLY A 200 8.63 -45.32 0.38
N SER A 201 7.87 -46.00 -0.48
CA SER A 201 7.50 -47.44 -0.31
C SER A 201 8.22 -48.34 -1.28
#